data_c5b84859c2ab65cb0904ddb3e0c7ceb4
#
_entry.id   c5b84859c2ab65cb0904ddb3e0c7ceb4
#
_cell.length_a   1.000
_cell.length_b   1.000
_cell.length_c   1.000
_cell.angle_alpha   90.00
_cell.angle_beta   90.00
_cell.angle_gamma   90.00
#
_symmetry.space_group_name_H-M   'P 1'
#
loop_
_entity.id
_entity.type
_entity.pdbx_description
1 polymer ?
#
loop_
_entity_poly.entity_id
_entity_poly.type
_entity_poly.pdbx_seq_one_letter_code
_entity_poly.pdbx_strand_id
1 'polypeptide(L)'
;KQWLEIGMLLAQDPKLLLVDEPAAGMTATEREKTTAMLVNAAKTRAVVVVEHDMEFVRRLECKVTVLHEGAVLAEGRLDHVTANQDVLDVYLGR
;
A
#
# COMPACT_ATOMS: atom_id res chain seq x y z
N LYS A 1 -3.30 2.83 -17.69
CA LYS A 1 -2.43 2.24 -16.68
C LYS A 1 -2.76 2.79 -15.30
N GLN A 2 -2.55 1.97 -14.26
CA GLN A 2 -2.86 2.32 -12.87
C GLN A 2 -2.21 3.63 -12.43
N TRP A 3 -0.93 3.79 -12.70
CA TRP A 3 -0.22 4.99 -12.25
C TRP A 3 -0.76 6.26 -12.90
N LEU A 4 -1.23 6.16 -14.14
CA LEU A 4 -1.83 7.29 -14.85
C LEU A 4 -3.18 7.64 -14.23
N GLU A 5 -3.97 6.63 -13.89
CA GLU A 5 -5.25 6.81 -13.21
C GLU A 5 -5.07 7.48 -11.85
N ILE A 6 -4.05 7.09 -11.09
CA ILE A 6 -3.72 7.71 -9.82
C ILE A 6 -3.38 9.20 -10.04
N GLY A 7 -2.58 9.50 -11.07
CA GLY A 7 -2.25 10.89 -11.39
C GLY A 7 -3.48 11.72 -11.73
N MET A 8 -4.42 11.14 -12.49
CA MET A 8 -5.67 11.81 -12.83
C MET A 8 -6.55 12.06 -11.60
N LEU A 9 -6.60 11.10 -10.67
CA LEU A 9 -7.32 11.27 -9.42
C LEU A 9 -6.70 12.37 -8.56
N LEU A 10 -5.36 12.42 -8.49
CA LEU A 10 -4.66 13.45 -7.74
C LEU A 10 -4.88 14.85 -8.31
N ALA A 11 -5.07 14.95 -9.62
CA ALA A 11 -5.36 16.22 -10.26
C ALA A 11 -6.68 16.84 -9.79
N GLN A 12 -7.57 16.04 -9.24
CA GLN A 12 -8.85 16.49 -8.67
C GLN A 12 -8.69 17.01 -7.23
N ASP A 13 -7.47 16.94 -6.69
CA ASP A 13 -7.12 17.39 -5.33
C ASP A 13 -8.02 16.79 -4.24
N PRO A 14 -8.11 15.44 -4.14
CA PRO A 14 -8.92 14.81 -3.11
C PRO A 14 -8.30 14.96 -1.73
N LYS A 15 -9.14 14.99 -0.69
CA LYS A 15 -8.67 14.97 0.70
C LYS A 15 -8.31 13.57 1.16
N LEU A 16 -8.95 12.56 0.59
CA LEU A 16 -8.70 11.15 0.84
C LEU A 16 -8.54 10.44 -0.49
N LEU A 17 -7.45 9.72 -0.64
CA LEU A 17 -7.19 8.88 -1.80
C LEU A 17 -7.20 7.42 -1.35
N LEU A 18 -8.07 6.62 -1.96
CA LEU A 18 -8.15 5.19 -1.72
C LEU A 18 -7.69 4.46 -2.97
N VAL A 19 -6.64 3.66 -2.86
CA VAL A 19 -6.03 2.97 -3.99
C VAL A 19 -6.01 1.47 -3.71
N ASP A 20 -6.62 0.69 -4.59
CA ASP A 20 -6.75 -0.75 -4.44
C ASP A 20 -5.80 -1.47 -5.41
N GLU A 21 -4.86 -2.22 -4.84
CA GLU A 21 -3.85 -3.01 -5.54
C GLU A 21 -3.13 -2.26 -6.67
N PRO A 22 -2.53 -1.11 -6.38
CA PRO A 22 -1.91 -0.29 -7.42
C PRO A 22 -0.72 -0.95 -8.13
N ALA A 23 -0.05 -1.92 -7.48
CA ALA A 23 1.12 -2.57 -8.06
C ALA A 23 0.80 -3.64 -9.12
N ALA A 24 -0.47 -4.04 -9.24
CA ALA A 24 -0.87 -5.11 -10.15
C ALA A 24 -0.53 -4.76 -11.61
N GLY A 25 0.23 -5.65 -12.25
CA GLY A 25 0.58 -5.51 -13.66
C GLY A 25 1.57 -4.41 -13.99
N MET A 26 2.18 -3.77 -12.99
CA MET A 26 3.16 -2.71 -13.22
C MET A 26 4.57 -3.24 -13.41
N THR A 27 5.31 -2.57 -14.29
CA THR A 27 6.75 -2.78 -14.42
C THR A 27 7.47 -2.17 -13.22
N ALA A 28 8.77 -2.50 -13.05
CA ALA A 28 9.57 -1.92 -11.97
C ALA A 28 9.60 -0.39 -12.03
N THR A 29 9.75 0.18 -13.22
CA THR A 29 9.77 1.63 -13.40
C THR A 29 8.42 2.26 -13.04
N GLU A 30 7.33 1.62 -13.43
CA GLU A 30 5.98 2.10 -13.08
C GLU A 30 5.72 2.03 -11.59
N ARG A 31 6.22 0.98 -10.91
CA ARG A 31 6.13 0.85 -9.45
C ARG A 31 6.86 1.98 -8.74
N GLU A 32 8.05 2.34 -9.21
CA GLU A 32 8.80 3.45 -8.64
C GLU A 32 8.06 4.78 -8.77
N LYS A 33 7.50 5.04 -9.94
CA LYS A 33 6.71 6.25 -10.18
C LYS A 33 5.47 6.30 -9.30
N THR A 34 4.77 5.18 -9.18
CA THR A 34 3.56 5.08 -8.36
C THR A 34 3.89 5.29 -6.89
N THR A 35 4.96 4.65 -6.40
CA THR A 35 5.42 4.83 -5.02
C THR A 35 5.72 6.30 -4.74
N ALA A 36 6.45 6.96 -5.63
CA ALA A 36 6.79 8.38 -5.47
C ALA A 36 5.55 9.27 -5.43
N MET A 37 4.57 8.99 -6.29
CA MET A 37 3.31 9.73 -6.32
C MET A 37 2.53 9.57 -5.02
N LEU A 38 2.44 8.34 -4.51
CA LEU A 38 1.69 8.06 -3.28
C LEU A 38 2.36 8.67 -2.05
N VAL A 39 3.67 8.55 -1.95
CA VAL A 39 4.43 9.15 -0.84
C VAL A 39 4.28 10.66 -0.86
N ASN A 40 4.38 11.28 -2.04
CA ASN A 40 4.22 12.72 -2.17
C ASN A 40 2.79 13.16 -1.82
N ALA A 41 1.79 12.42 -2.29
CA ALA A 41 0.38 12.71 -2.01
C ALA A 41 0.09 12.66 -0.51
N ALA A 42 0.70 11.73 0.21
CA ALA A 42 0.48 11.54 1.63
C ALA A 42 1.01 12.69 2.49
N LYS A 43 1.81 13.58 1.92
CA LYS A 43 2.31 14.77 2.65
C LYS A 43 1.22 15.78 2.93
N THR A 44 0.18 15.82 2.10
CA THR A 44 -0.86 16.85 2.17
C THR A 44 -2.28 16.28 2.26
N ARG A 45 -2.44 14.96 2.20
CA ARG A 45 -3.76 14.31 2.24
C ARG A 45 -3.66 12.93 2.83
N ALA A 46 -4.80 12.35 3.18
CA ALA A 46 -4.87 10.97 3.64
C ALA A 46 -4.82 10.02 2.44
N VAL A 47 -3.97 9.02 2.49
CA VAL A 47 -3.84 8.00 1.45
C VAL A 47 -3.97 6.63 2.10
N VAL A 48 -4.88 5.80 1.58
CA VAL A 48 -5.05 4.41 1.99
C VAL A 48 -4.77 3.54 0.79
N VAL A 49 -3.85 2.60 0.94
CA VAL A 49 -3.49 1.65 -0.10
C VAL A 49 -3.84 0.25 0.36
N VAL A 50 -4.61 -0.48 -0.45
CA VAL A 50 -4.89 -1.89 -0.21
C VAL A 50 -3.95 -2.68 -1.10
N GLU A 51 -3.09 -3.51 -0.50
CA GLU A 51 -2.06 -4.21 -1.26
C GLU A 51 -1.67 -5.52 -0.59
N HIS A 52 -1.25 -6.50 -1.37
CA HIS A 52 -0.69 -7.74 -0.88
C HIS A 52 0.77 -7.93 -1.32
N ASP A 53 1.29 -7.03 -2.12
CA ASP A 53 2.68 -7.04 -2.57
C ASP A 53 3.55 -6.37 -1.50
N MET A 54 4.24 -7.19 -0.70
CA MET A 54 5.03 -6.71 0.43
C MET A 54 6.20 -5.81 0.01
N GLU A 55 6.78 -6.06 -1.17
CA GLU A 55 7.87 -5.23 -1.65
C GLU A 55 7.38 -3.81 -1.98
N PHE A 56 6.21 -3.71 -2.57
CA PHE A 56 5.58 -2.42 -2.83
C PHE A 56 5.26 -1.68 -1.52
N VAL A 57 4.68 -2.39 -0.56
CA VAL A 57 4.32 -1.82 0.75
C VAL A 57 5.58 -1.35 1.48
N ARG A 58 6.66 -2.11 1.41
CA ARG A 58 7.94 -1.75 2.04
C ARG A 58 8.43 -0.38 1.60
N ARG A 59 8.31 -0.08 0.32
CA ARG A 59 8.78 1.18 -0.26
C ARG A 59 7.94 2.38 0.13
N LEU A 60 6.70 2.16 0.57
CA LEU A 60 5.83 3.24 1.02
C LEU A 60 6.22 3.76 2.41
N GLU A 61 6.93 2.95 3.20
CA GLU A 61 7.40 3.31 4.55
C GLU A 61 6.29 3.89 5.44
N CYS A 62 5.16 3.22 5.46
CA CYS A 62 3.97 3.70 6.16
C CYS A 62 3.51 2.71 7.22
N LYS A 63 2.50 3.12 7.98
CA LYS A 63 1.80 2.23 8.90
C LYS A 63 1.04 1.17 8.10
N VAL A 64 1.14 -0.07 8.53
CA VAL A 64 0.51 -1.23 7.88
C VAL A 64 -0.50 -1.85 8.82
N THR A 65 -1.70 -2.12 8.32
CA THR A 65 -2.73 -2.86 9.03
C THR A 65 -2.99 -4.14 8.25
N VAL A 66 -2.81 -5.28 8.90
CA VAL A 66 -3.07 -6.59 8.28
C VAL A 66 -4.46 -7.06 8.67
N LEU A 67 -5.28 -7.30 7.65
CA LEU A 67 -6.64 -7.83 7.84
C LEU A 67 -6.69 -9.30 7.45
N HIS A 68 -7.41 -10.08 8.23
CA HIS A 68 -7.67 -11.49 7.91
C HIS A 68 -9.06 -11.85 8.42
N GLU A 69 -9.87 -12.39 7.52
CA GLU A 69 -11.25 -12.81 7.82
C GLU A 69 -12.06 -11.69 8.51
N GLY A 70 -11.90 -10.47 8.01
CA GLY A 70 -12.66 -9.32 8.49
C GLY A 70 -12.17 -8.72 9.81
N ALA A 71 -11.03 -9.17 10.34
CA ALA A 71 -10.50 -8.68 11.60
C ALA A 71 -9.06 -8.18 11.44
N VAL A 72 -8.67 -7.23 12.28
CA VAL A 72 -7.29 -6.75 12.33
C VAL A 72 -6.42 -7.81 13.02
N LEU A 73 -5.46 -8.34 12.27
CA LEU A 73 -4.53 -9.34 12.78
C LEU A 73 -3.31 -8.69 13.44
N ALA A 74 -2.79 -7.63 12.83
CA ALA A 74 -1.66 -6.88 13.35
C ALA A 74 -1.64 -5.49 12.75
N GLU A 75 -1.00 -4.54 13.42
CA GLU A 75 -0.90 -3.16 12.96
C GLU A 75 0.40 -2.55 13.46
N GLY A 76 1.05 -1.76 12.62
CA GLY A 76 2.28 -1.07 12.97
C GLY A 76 3.18 -0.88 11.75
N ARG A 77 4.46 -0.68 11.98
CA ARG A 77 5.45 -0.61 10.91
C ARG A 77 5.60 -1.99 10.27
N LEU A 78 6.00 -2.03 9.01
CA LEU A 78 6.10 -3.29 8.28
C LEU A 78 7.00 -4.30 8.97
N ASP A 79 8.15 -3.88 9.47
CA ASP A 79 9.08 -4.76 10.16
C ASP A 79 8.47 -5.36 11.44
N HIS A 80 7.69 -4.58 12.17
CA HIS A 80 6.96 -5.06 13.35
C HIS A 80 5.88 -6.08 12.95
N VAL A 81 5.11 -5.75 11.91
CA VAL A 81 4.01 -6.59 11.44
C VAL A 81 4.53 -7.92 10.88
N THR A 82 5.61 -7.89 10.12
CA THR A 82 6.19 -9.10 9.52
C THR A 82 6.93 -9.97 10.52
N ALA A 83 7.23 -9.45 11.71
CA ALA A 83 7.79 -10.26 12.81
C ALA A 83 6.71 -11.07 13.54
N ASN A 84 5.45 -10.77 13.31
CA ASN A 84 4.33 -11.48 13.94
C ASN A 84 4.12 -12.82 13.26
N GLN A 85 4.17 -13.92 14.03
CA GLN A 85 4.03 -15.27 13.49
C GLN A 85 2.67 -15.49 12.82
N ASP A 86 1.60 -14.94 13.37
CA ASP A 86 0.26 -15.09 12.80
C ASP A 86 0.18 -14.44 11.41
N VAL A 87 0.84 -13.28 11.24
CA VAL A 87 0.91 -12.59 9.95
C VAL A 87 1.68 -13.44 8.94
N LEU A 88 2.81 -14.01 9.35
CA LEU A 88 3.62 -14.87 8.48
C LEU A 88 2.83 -16.09 8.04
N ASP A 89 2.08 -16.71 8.95
CA ASP A 89 1.29 -17.89 8.67
C ASP A 89 0.20 -17.58 7.63
N VAL A 90 -0.50 -16.48 7.79
CA VAL A 90 -1.55 -16.05 6.87
C VAL A 90 -0.96 -15.68 5.51
N TYR A 91 0.09 -14.88 5.51
CA TYR A 91 0.71 -14.39 4.27
C TYR A 91 1.35 -15.52 3.46
N LEU A 92 1.99 -16.47 4.13
CA LEU A 92 2.63 -17.61 3.47
C LEU A 92 1.69 -18.80 3.24
N GLY A 93 0.44 -18.70 3.68
CA GLY A 93 -0.54 -19.75 3.50
C GLY A 93 -0.33 -20.97 4.41
N ARG A 94 0.25 -20.75 5.56
CA ARG A 94 0.53 -21.84 6.52
C ARG A 94 -0.61 -22.06 7.50
#